data_49fa80978baee538563625cf4b08b6b1
#
_entry.id   49fa80978baee538563625cf4b08b6b1
#
_cell.length_a   1.000
_cell.length_b   1.000
_cell.length_c   1.000
_cell.angle_alpha   90.00
_cell.angle_beta   90.00
_cell.angle_gamma   90.00
#
_symmetry.space_group_name_H-M   'P 1'
#
loop_
_entity.id
_entity.type
_entity.pdbx_description
1 polymer ?
#
loop_
_entity_poly.entity_id
_entity_poly.type
_entity_poly.pdbx_seq_one_letter_code
_entity_poly.pdbx_strand_id
1 'polypeptide(L)'
;MSDDRSWLTDEYPELRAGPPWVMEEMILAERDLPAAILEGGGEETARVAAAIRDAVGLGAPIVVTGCGTSEHGAMAVAALIADAMPDAWVEAREALDAAVGPRAGGLCIGISHDGGTRATRLALEAAKNAGAVTAAITAHPATSVPESADYVVVTPFHDRSWCHTVAYVSAILAGAGIAGSGAAPERLTAAIDTALALRPAFADAARRIHGGRRILTCGLGADFVTARELALKIEEGARIPANAHRLETVLHGHLAGCDADTTALVRFALDPRGAGVAATRGGDLDAALGVIGIPSVTIGEPLGLAPAESVAEALVAGAVSLQLLTLELAHAAGTNPDLIRREERAYREAAAAAEHADG
;
A
#
# COMPACT_ATOMS: atom_id res chain seq x y z
N MET A 1 12.00 -9.05 -36.81
CA MET A 1 11.47 -7.77 -36.33
C MET A 1 12.56 -7.17 -35.46
N SER A 2 13.10 -6.00 -35.81
CA SER A 2 14.00 -5.27 -34.92
C SER A 2 13.26 -4.93 -33.64
N ASP A 3 13.80 -5.33 -32.53
CA ASP A 3 13.30 -5.01 -31.20
C ASP A 3 13.52 -3.50 -30.99
N ASP A 4 12.55 -2.69 -31.45
CA ASP A 4 12.61 -1.23 -31.33
C ASP A 4 12.36 -0.86 -29.86
N ARG A 5 13.45 -0.59 -29.13
CA ARG A 5 13.46 -0.15 -27.73
C ARG A 5 13.65 1.36 -27.58
N SER A 6 13.42 2.13 -28.65
CA SER A 6 13.54 3.59 -28.62
C SER A 6 12.58 4.29 -27.61
N TRP A 7 11.58 3.57 -27.13
CA TRP A 7 10.64 4.02 -26.11
C TRP A 7 11.18 3.90 -24.66
N LEU A 8 12.27 3.15 -24.45
CA LEU A 8 12.87 2.96 -23.13
C LEU A 8 13.78 4.16 -22.82
N THR A 9 13.42 4.93 -21.82
CA THR A 9 14.19 6.07 -21.29
C THR A 9 14.80 5.73 -19.93
N ASP A 10 15.66 6.61 -19.40
CA ASP A 10 16.27 6.43 -18.07
C ASP A 10 15.24 6.48 -16.91
N GLU A 11 14.02 6.94 -17.19
CA GLU A 11 12.90 6.95 -16.22
C GLU A 11 12.25 5.58 -16.05
N TYR A 12 12.45 4.67 -17.02
CA TYR A 12 11.89 3.32 -16.94
C TYR A 12 12.72 2.44 -16.00
N PRO A 13 12.07 1.52 -15.26
CA PRO A 13 12.78 0.43 -14.59
C PRO A 13 13.66 -0.34 -15.57
N GLU A 14 14.74 -0.92 -15.06
CA GLU A 14 15.62 -1.78 -15.85
C GLU A 14 14.81 -2.90 -16.52
N LEU A 15 14.87 -2.95 -17.85
CA LEU A 15 14.18 -4.01 -18.60
C LEU A 15 14.97 -5.32 -18.53
N ARG A 16 14.55 -6.22 -17.65
CA ARG A 16 15.12 -7.56 -17.50
C ARG A 16 14.38 -8.57 -18.36
N ALA A 17 15.12 -9.56 -18.87
CA ALA A 17 14.55 -10.65 -19.67
C ALA A 17 13.89 -11.74 -18.80
N GLY A 18 14.11 -11.72 -17.50
CA GLY A 18 13.60 -12.68 -16.53
C GLY A 18 14.08 -12.35 -15.12
N PRO A 19 13.62 -13.14 -14.12
CA PRO A 19 14.02 -12.94 -12.73
C PRO A 19 15.55 -13.13 -12.53
N PRO A 20 16.12 -12.52 -11.47
CA PRO A 20 15.42 -11.75 -10.47
C PRO A 20 14.95 -10.40 -11.03
N TRP A 21 13.71 -10.01 -10.67
CA TRP A 21 13.12 -8.72 -11.05
C TRP A 21 13.66 -7.58 -10.19
N VAL A 22 13.53 -6.31 -10.66
CA VAL A 22 13.86 -5.13 -9.85
C VAL A 22 13.00 -5.07 -8.59
N MET A 23 11.72 -5.42 -8.70
CA MET A 23 10.79 -5.55 -7.56
C MET A 23 11.36 -6.45 -6.45
N GLU A 24 12.02 -7.56 -6.80
CA GLU A 24 12.65 -8.46 -5.82
C GLU A 24 13.78 -7.77 -5.04
N GLU A 25 14.62 -7.01 -5.73
CA GLU A 25 15.68 -6.24 -5.07
C GLU A 25 15.12 -5.17 -4.14
N MET A 26 14.01 -4.51 -4.56
CA MET A 26 13.35 -3.50 -3.75
C MET A 26 12.72 -4.11 -2.49
N ILE A 27 12.06 -5.27 -2.60
CA ILE A 27 11.54 -6.00 -1.43
C ILE A 27 12.67 -6.32 -0.42
N LEU A 28 13.80 -6.78 -0.89
CA LEU A 28 14.95 -7.10 -0.02
C LEU A 28 15.55 -5.86 0.64
N ALA A 29 15.50 -4.70 -0.03
CA ALA A 29 16.00 -3.43 0.52
C ALA A 29 15.10 -2.86 1.64
N GLU A 30 13.86 -3.32 1.77
CA GLU A 30 12.94 -2.84 2.81
C GLU A 30 13.41 -3.10 4.23
N ARG A 31 14.30 -4.07 4.42
CA ARG A 31 14.92 -4.38 5.70
C ARG A 31 15.64 -3.20 6.35
N ASP A 32 16.19 -2.31 5.54
CA ASP A 32 16.97 -1.16 6.01
C ASP A 32 16.10 0.08 6.28
N LEU A 33 14.83 0.07 5.84
CA LEU A 33 13.93 1.22 5.95
C LEU A 33 13.56 1.62 7.38
N PRO A 34 13.27 0.68 8.33
CA PRO A 34 12.83 1.07 9.66
C PRO A 34 13.83 1.97 10.38
N ALA A 35 15.11 1.59 10.41
CA ALA A 35 16.15 2.41 11.03
C ALA A 35 16.35 3.74 10.25
N ALA A 36 16.44 3.67 8.92
CA ALA A 36 16.70 4.84 8.09
C ALA A 36 15.60 5.91 8.21
N ILE A 37 14.33 5.52 8.35
CA ILE A 37 13.20 6.45 8.42
C ILE A 37 12.90 6.89 9.85
N LEU A 38 12.86 5.97 10.81
CA LEU A 38 12.43 6.29 12.17
C LEU A 38 13.54 6.92 13.02
N GLU A 39 14.81 6.53 12.84
CA GLU A 39 15.94 7.16 13.51
C GLU A 39 16.42 8.42 12.77
N GLY A 40 16.27 8.44 11.43
CA GLY A 40 16.58 9.58 10.58
C GLY A 40 15.50 10.66 10.54
N GLY A 41 14.32 10.42 11.15
CA GLY A 41 13.17 11.32 11.15
C GLY A 41 13.51 12.66 11.83
N GLY A 42 13.91 13.63 11.03
CA GLY A 42 14.41 14.92 11.48
C GLY A 42 13.33 15.92 11.94
N GLU A 43 13.68 17.21 11.88
CA GLU A 43 12.84 18.32 12.32
C GLU A 43 11.45 18.34 11.63
N GLU A 44 11.38 18.00 10.34
CA GLU A 44 10.13 17.99 9.59
C GLU A 44 9.13 16.92 10.09
N THR A 45 9.60 15.71 10.42
CA THR A 45 8.76 14.68 11.06
C THR A 45 8.19 15.19 12.39
N ALA A 46 9.02 15.88 13.20
CA ALA A 46 8.58 16.46 14.47
C ALA A 46 7.56 17.58 14.27
N ARG A 47 7.71 18.42 13.22
CA ARG A 47 6.76 19.48 12.86
C ARG A 47 5.40 18.91 12.44
N VAL A 48 5.38 17.89 11.59
CA VAL A 48 4.13 17.23 11.18
C VAL A 48 3.47 16.55 12.38
N ALA A 49 4.24 15.88 13.25
CA ALA A 49 3.72 15.29 14.48
C ALA A 49 3.13 16.35 15.43
N ALA A 50 3.70 17.56 15.49
CA ALA A 50 3.14 18.68 16.24
C ALA A 50 1.82 19.15 15.61
N ALA A 51 1.77 19.32 14.28
CA ALA A 51 0.55 19.71 13.56
C ALA A 51 -0.59 18.71 13.74
N ILE A 52 -0.28 17.40 13.79
CA ILE A 52 -1.26 16.35 14.12
C ILE A 52 -1.83 16.58 15.53
N ARG A 53 -0.96 16.76 16.55
CA ARG A 53 -1.42 17.01 17.94
C ARG A 53 -2.25 18.27 18.07
N ASP A 54 -1.85 19.34 17.36
CA ASP A 54 -2.60 20.60 17.34
C ASP A 54 -4.00 20.42 16.73
N ALA A 55 -4.10 19.69 15.59
CA ALA A 55 -5.38 19.38 14.97
C ALA A 55 -6.28 18.55 15.93
N VAL A 56 -5.72 17.53 16.59
CA VAL A 56 -6.45 16.72 17.59
C VAL A 56 -6.89 17.60 18.75
N GLY A 57 -6.03 18.45 19.31
CA GLY A 57 -6.37 19.33 20.42
C GLY A 57 -7.47 20.35 20.08
N LEU A 58 -7.62 20.72 18.82
CA LEU A 58 -8.68 21.60 18.31
C LEU A 58 -9.94 20.85 17.86
N GLY A 59 -9.94 19.49 17.84
CA GLY A 59 -11.01 18.68 17.24
C GLY A 59 -11.14 18.93 15.72
N ALA A 60 -10.07 19.37 15.07
CA ALA A 60 -10.05 19.69 13.66
C ALA A 60 -9.76 18.44 12.80
N PRO A 61 -10.20 18.41 11.52
CA PRO A 61 -10.02 17.25 10.66
C PRO A 61 -8.55 17.05 10.28
N ILE A 62 -8.14 15.78 10.20
CA ILE A 62 -6.88 15.34 9.62
C ILE A 62 -7.23 14.50 8.39
N VAL A 63 -6.86 14.99 7.21
CA VAL A 63 -7.05 14.29 5.94
C VAL A 63 -5.70 13.73 5.49
N VAL A 64 -5.63 12.45 5.20
CA VAL A 64 -4.46 11.84 4.55
C VAL A 64 -4.88 11.40 3.14
N THR A 65 -4.09 11.74 2.12
CA THR A 65 -4.52 11.59 0.73
C THR A 65 -3.38 11.15 -0.20
N GLY A 66 -3.73 10.51 -1.29
CA GLY A 66 -2.82 10.02 -2.33
C GLY A 66 -3.59 9.31 -3.44
N CYS A 67 -2.87 8.74 -4.41
CA CYS A 67 -3.42 7.95 -5.52
C CYS A 67 -2.77 6.57 -5.58
N GLY A 68 -3.53 5.52 -5.91
CA GLY A 68 -3.03 4.15 -6.07
C GLY A 68 -2.33 3.66 -4.80
N THR A 69 -1.08 3.18 -4.91
CA THR A 69 -0.25 2.79 -3.77
C THR A 69 -0.17 3.88 -2.70
N SER A 70 -0.08 5.16 -3.12
CA SER A 70 -0.06 6.28 -2.18
C SER A 70 -1.41 6.52 -1.49
N GLU A 71 -2.56 6.17 -2.10
CA GLU A 71 -3.86 6.14 -1.42
C GLU A 71 -3.87 5.07 -0.33
N HIS A 72 -3.36 3.87 -0.62
CA HIS A 72 -3.27 2.81 0.38
C HIS A 72 -2.26 3.16 1.49
N GLY A 73 -1.17 3.84 1.14
CA GLY A 73 -0.26 4.46 2.11
C GLY A 73 -0.98 5.50 2.99
N ALA A 74 -1.85 6.33 2.40
CA ALA A 74 -2.66 7.30 3.15
C ALA A 74 -3.64 6.60 4.12
N MET A 75 -4.25 5.50 3.70
CA MET A 75 -5.09 4.69 4.59
C MET A 75 -4.28 4.09 5.75
N ALA A 76 -3.05 3.62 5.50
CA ALA A 76 -2.16 3.10 6.53
C ALA A 76 -1.77 4.20 7.53
N VAL A 77 -1.37 5.38 7.05
CA VAL A 77 -1.03 6.54 7.90
C VAL A 77 -2.22 6.98 8.73
N ALA A 78 -3.42 7.06 8.14
CA ALA A 78 -4.63 7.38 8.88
C ALA A 78 -4.94 6.33 9.98
N ALA A 79 -4.73 5.05 9.69
CA ALA A 79 -4.89 3.97 10.68
C ALA A 79 -3.88 4.09 11.84
N LEU A 80 -2.64 4.47 11.57
CA LEU A 80 -1.60 4.69 12.57
C LEU A 80 -1.90 5.91 13.45
N ILE A 81 -2.38 7.01 12.87
CA ILE A 81 -2.80 8.20 13.62
C ILE A 81 -4.00 7.85 14.52
N ALA A 82 -5.01 7.16 14.00
CA ALA A 82 -6.19 6.75 14.77
C ALA A 82 -5.85 5.78 15.91
N ASP A 83 -4.85 4.91 15.71
CA ASP A 83 -4.37 3.99 16.75
C ASP A 83 -3.61 4.72 17.86
N ALA A 84 -2.71 5.63 17.49
CA ALA A 84 -1.93 6.42 18.45
C ALA A 84 -2.75 7.50 19.16
N MET A 85 -3.79 8.02 18.51
CA MET A 85 -4.65 9.12 19.00
C MET A 85 -6.13 8.79 18.76
N PRO A 86 -6.78 8.02 19.65
CA PRO A 86 -8.16 7.56 19.46
C PRO A 86 -9.21 8.69 19.33
N ASP A 87 -8.91 9.88 19.84
CA ASP A 87 -9.78 11.07 19.74
C ASP A 87 -9.58 11.86 18.44
N ALA A 88 -8.64 11.45 17.58
CA ALA A 88 -8.37 12.14 16.32
C ALA A 88 -9.54 11.97 15.33
N TRP A 89 -9.98 13.11 14.76
CA TRP A 89 -10.84 13.06 13.59
C TRP A 89 -9.95 12.91 12.34
N VAL A 90 -9.60 11.67 12.00
CA VAL A 90 -8.73 11.35 10.87
C VAL A 90 -9.48 10.54 9.82
N GLU A 91 -9.28 10.88 8.55
CA GLU A 91 -9.81 10.15 7.40
C GLU A 91 -8.75 10.04 6.28
N ALA A 92 -8.73 8.89 5.61
CA ALA A 92 -8.04 8.74 4.34
C ALA A 92 -9.01 9.01 3.20
N ARG A 93 -8.57 9.78 2.18
CA ARG A 93 -9.37 10.11 1.01
C ARG A 93 -8.55 9.94 -0.26
N GLU A 94 -9.17 9.48 -1.32
CA GLU A 94 -8.56 9.52 -2.65
C GLU A 94 -8.28 11.00 -3.03
N ALA A 95 -7.22 11.26 -3.80
CA ALA A 95 -6.72 12.62 -3.96
C ALA A 95 -7.68 13.54 -4.72
N LEU A 96 -8.35 13.08 -5.77
CA LEU A 96 -9.36 13.90 -6.48
C LEU A 96 -10.59 14.15 -5.61
N ASP A 97 -11.05 13.17 -4.83
CA ASP A 97 -12.14 13.34 -3.87
C ASP A 97 -11.77 14.37 -2.79
N ALA A 98 -10.51 14.37 -2.34
CA ALA A 98 -10.01 15.37 -1.40
C ALA A 98 -9.94 16.77 -2.05
N ALA A 99 -9.53 16.86 -3.32
CA ALA A 99 -9.44 18.12 -4.06
C ALA A 99 -10.81 18.77 -4.32
N VAL A 100 -11.83 17.97 -4.70
CA VAL A 100 -13.17 18.51 -5.01
C VAL A 100 -14.02 18.81 -3.78
N GLY A 101 -13.68 18.22 -2.62
CA GLY A 101 -14.40 18.43 -1.37
C GLY A 101 -13.46 18.59 -0.18
N PRO A 102 -12.60 19.63 -0.14
CA PRO A 102 -11.64 19.81 0.95
C PRO A 102 -12.35 20.01 2.29
N ARG A 103 -11.72 19.55 3.37
CA ARG A 103 -12.16 19.88 4.73
C ARG A 103 -11.68 21.27 5.10
N ALA A 104 -12.51 22.00 5.85
CA ALA A 104 -12.15 23.32 6.32
C ALA A 104 -11.18 23.24 7.52
N GLY A 105 -10.03 23.86 7.41
CA GLY A 105 -9.00 23.91 8.47
C GLY A 105 -8.35 22.55 8.71
N GLY A 106 -7.71 22.41 9.87
CA GLY A 106 -7.04 21.17 10.30
C GLY A 106 -5.73 20.91 9.55
N LEU A 107 -5.49 19.63 9.20
CA LEU A 107 -4.26 19.18 8.55
C LEU A 107 -4.59 18.32 7.33
N CYS A 108 -3.89 18.53 6.21
CA CYS A 108 -3.94 17.66 5.06
C CYS A 108 -2.54 17.12 4.75
N ILE A 109 -2.38 15.79 4.73
CA ILE A 109 -1.11 15.10 4.46
C ILE A 109 -1.22 14.41 3.10
N GLY A 110 -0.48 14.89 2.10
CA GLY A 110 -0.39 14.30 0.77
C GLY A 110 0.75 13.30 0.69
N ILE A 111 0.48 12.10 0.18
CA ILE A 111 1.49 11.08 -0.09
C ILE A 111 1.70 10.97 -1.59
N SER A 112 2.96 11.13 -2.02
CA SER A 112 3.37 10.92 -3.40
C SER A 112 4.85 10.54 -3.42
N HIS A 113 5.15 9.26 -3.69
CA HIS A 113 6.53 8.79 -3.68
C HIS A 113 7.40 9.56 -4.67
N ASP A 114 6.98 9.68 -5.93
CA ASP A 114 7.70 10.42 -6.97
C ASP A 114 7.46 11.94 -6.91
N GLY A 115 6.55 12.38 -6.04
CA GLY A 115 6.28 13.79 -5.78
C GLY A 115 5.62 14.57 -6.93
N GLY A 116 5.32 13.93 -8.06
CA GLY A 116 4.77 14.56 -9.27
C GLY A 116 3.26 14.41 -9.46
N THR A 117 2.55 13.67 -8.61
CA THR A 117 1.14 13.31 -8.80
C THR A 117 0.23 14.53 -8.76
N ARG A 118 -0.32 14.93 -9.93
CA ARG A 118 -1.19 16.11 -10.07
C ARG A 118 -2.37 16.11 -9.12
N ALA A 119 -3.09 15.00 -8.98
CA ALA A 119 -4.26 14.94 -8.11
C ALA A 119 -3.90 15.19 -6.63
N THR A 120 -2.77 14.65 -6.15
CA THR A 120 -2.27 14.90 -4.79
C THR A 120 -1.90 16.36 -4.59
N ARG A 121 -1.27 17.00 -5.60
CA ARG A 121 -0.98 18.44 -5.57
C ARG A 121 -2.26 19.25 -5.47
N LEU A 122 -3.27 18.97 -6.33
CA LEU A 122 -4.56 19.65 -6.29
C LEU A 122 -5.28 19.50 -4.93
N ALA A 123 -5.17 18.34 -4.29
CA ALA A 123 -5.73 18.09 -2.97
C ALA A 123 -5.06 18.99 -1.90
N LEU A 124 -3.73 19.11 -1.91
CA LEU A 124 -3.00 19.99 -0.99
C LEU A 124 -3.34 21.46 -1.24
N GLU A 125 -3.39 21.91 -2.50
CA GLU A 125 -3.78 23.28 -2.85
C GLU A 125 -5.21 23.60 -2.39
N ALA A 126 -6.16 22.69 -2.61
CA ALA A 126 -7.55 22.86 -2.18
C ALA A 126 -7.66 22.90 -0.65
N ALA A 127 -6.95 22.03 0.07
CA ALA A 127 -6.91 22.03 1.52
C ALA A 127 -6.30 23.33 2.08
N LYS A 128 -5.20 23.80 1.51
CA LYS A 128 -4.57 25.08 1.88
C LYS A 128 -5.52 26.25 1.67
N ASN A 129 -6.24 26.30 0.55
CA ASN A 129 -7.26 27.31 0.28
C ASN A 129 -8.45 27.23 1.24
N ALA A 130 -8.71 26.05 1.81
CA ALA A 130 -9.73 25.84 2.85
C ALA A 130 -9.21 26.12 4.28
N GLY A 131 -7.98 26.61 4.43
CA GLY A 131 -7.36 27.00 5.70
C GLY A 131 -6.69 25.88 6.47
N ALA A 132 -6.43 24.73 5.84
CA ALA A 132 -5.67 23.66 6.45
C ALA A 132 -4.17 23.90 6.38
N VAL A 133 -3.43 23.43 7.38
CA VAL A 133 -1.98 23.19 7.28
C VAL A 133 -1.75 22.00 6.34
N THR A 134 -0.68 22.05 5.56
CA THR A 134 -0.40 20.99 4.58
C THR A 134 0.95 20.33 4.81
N ALA A 135 1.03 19.02 4.61
CA ALA A 135 2.27 18.26 4.67
C ALA A 135 2.37 17.31 3.48
N ALA A 136 3.60 16.98 3.07
CA ALA A 136 3.87 15.97 2.05
C ALA A 136 4.78 14.88 2.60
N ILE A 137 4.56 13.62 2.18
CA ILE A 137 5.48 12.50 2.37
C ILE A 137 5.93 12.07 0.97
N THR A 138 7.24 12.13 0.70
CA THR A 138 7.79 11.89 -0.65
C THR A 138 9.24 11.41 -0.57
N ALA A 139 9.72 10.72 -1.63
CA ALA A 139 11.14 10.46 -1.83
C ALA A 139 11.82 11.55 -2.69
N HIS A 140 11.03 12.41 -3.36
CA HIS A 140 11.52 13.44 -4.31
C HIS A 140 11.10 14.85 -3.86
N PRO A 141 11.89 15.51 -2.98
CA PRO A 141 11.48 16.79 -2.37
C PRO A 141 11.46 17.98 -3.34
N ALA A 142 12.07 17.87 -4.51
CA ALA A 142 12.15 18.95 -5.51
C ALA A 142 11.14 18.74 -6.65
N THR A 143 9.87 18.47 -6.29
CA THR A 143 8.78 18.21 -7.25
C THR A 143 7.49 18.90 -6.81
N SER A 144 6.46 18.88 -7.67
CA SER A 144 5.28 19.74 -7.51
C SER A 144 4.40 19.46 -6.27
N VAL A 145 4.38 18.24 -5.75
CA VAL A 145 3.60 17.90 -4.55
C VAL A 145 4.24 18.51 -3.29
N PRO A 146 5.53 18.26 -2.97
CA PRO A 146 6.17 18.90 -1.82
C PRO A 146 6.25 20.42 -1.93
N GLU A 147 6.38 21.01 -3.14
CA GLU A 147 6.35 22.46 -3.34
C GLU A 147 5.01 23.09 -2.92
N SER A 148 3.92 22.32 -2.93
CA SER A 148 2.57 22.76 -2.52
C SER A 148 2.31 22.61 -1.02
N ALA A 149 3.21 21.96 -0.26
CA ALA A 149 3.06 21.68 1.15
C ALA A 149 3.81 22.69 2.04
N ASP A 150 3.32 22.88 3.28
CA ASP A 150 3.99 23.69 4.29
C ASP A 150 5.12 22.91 4.98
N TYR A 151 5.01 21.58 5.07
CA TYR A 151 6.02 20.67 5.64
C TYR A 151 6.28 19.51 4.70
N VAL A 152 7.53 19.00 4.67
CA VAL A 152 7.92 17.91 3.78
C VAL A 152 8.71 16.85 4.55
N VAL A 153 8.12 15.67 4.70
CA VAL A 153 8.81 14.48 5.23
C VAL A 153 9.41 13.72 4.06
N VAL A 154 10.75 13.69 4.00
CA VAL A 154 11.48 13.01 2.93
C VAL A 154 11.81 11.59 3.34
N THR A 155 11.45 10.61 2.52
CA THR A 155 11.84 9.21 2.68
C THR A 155 13.13 8.92 1.89
N PRO A 156 14.10 8.18 2.45
CA PRO A 156 15.47 8.13 1.92
C PRO A 156 15.68 7.20 0.71
N PHE A 157 14.69 6.37 0.36
CA PHE A 157 14.83 5.35 -0.69
C PHE A 157 13.90 5.64 -1.87
N HIS A 158 14.44 5.49 -3.09
CA HIS A 158 13.69 5.57 -4.34
C HIS A 158 13.29 4.16 -4.77
N ASP A 159 12.01 3.97 -5.09
CA ASP A 159 11.53 2.71 -5.65
C ASP A 159 11.91 2.64 -7.14
N ARG A 160 12.62 1.59 -7.52
CA ARG A 160 13.09 1.38 -8.89
C ARG A 160 12.17 0.47 -9.70
N SER A 161 11.15 -0.10 -9.09
CA SER A 161 10.08 -0.85 -9.76
C SER A 161 8.82 -0.01 -9.78
N TRP A 162 8.10 0.03 -10.88
CA TRP A 162 6.80 0.71 -10.92
C TRP A 162 5.68 -0.08 -10.21
N CYS A 163 5.85 -1.41 -10.05
CA CYS A 163 5.07 -2.17 -9.10
C CYS A 163 5.61 -1.89 -7.68
N HIS A 164 5.25 -0.74 -7.14
CA HIS A 164 5.87 -0.13 -5.96
C HIS A 164 5.86 -1.04 -4.73
N THR A 165 7.01 -1.08 -4.05
CA THR A 165 7.27 -1.83 -2.81
C THR A 165 7.82 -0.92 -1.71
N VAL A 166 9.06 -0.48 -1.85
CA VAL A 166 9.74 0.49 -0.96
C VAL A 166 8.91 1.75 -0.75
N ALA A 167 8.24 2.25 -1.78
CA ALA A 167 7.37 3.41 -1.71
C ALA A 167 6.24 3.23 -0.68
N TYR A 168 5.60 2.06 -0.69
CA TYR A 168 4.50 1.73 0.23
C TYR A 168 4.98 1.57 1.67
N VAL A 169 6.04 0.79 1.90
CA VAL A 169 6.62 0.58 3.24
C VAL A 169 7.18 1.89 3.81
N SER A 170 7.82 2.72 2.96
CA SER A 170 8.32 4.04 3.37
C SER A 170 7.19 4.97 3.85
N ALA A 171 6.03 4.96 3.18
CA ALA A 171 4.87 5.74 3.60
C ALA A 171 4.33 5.25 4.97
N ILE A 172 4.25 3.93 5.19
CA ILE A 172 3.84 3.34 6.47
C ILE A 172 4.81 3.77 7.59
N LEU A 173 6.12 3.66 7.37
CA LEU A 173 7.13 3.99 8.36
C LEU A 173 7.17 5.49 8.67
N ALA A 174 7.10 6.36 7.66
CA ALA A 174 6.96 7.79 7.85
C ALA A 174 5.68 8.12 8.65
N GLY A 175 4.58 7.44 8.32
CA GLY A 175 3.32 7.50 9.05
C GLY A 175 3.47 7.10 10.53
N ALA A 176 4.18 6.03 10.82
CA ALA A 176 4.48 5.60 12.18
C ALA A 176 5.27 6.65 12.96
N GLY A 177 6.25 7.29 12.31
CA GLY A 177 7.05 8.37 12.87
C GLY A 177 6.21 9.61 13.21
N ILE A 178 5.42 10.13 12.27
CA ILE A 178 4.60 11.34 12.48
C ILE A 178 3.43 11.10 13.44
N ALA A 179 2.88 9.89 13.49
CA ALA A 179 1.83 9.51 14.45
C ALA A 179 2.37 9.33 15.87
N GLY A 180 3.69 9.15 16.03
CA GLY A 180 4.27 8.84 17.34
C GLY A 180 3.83 7.46 17.85
N SER A 181 3.73 6.47 16.95
CA SER A 181 3.20 5.12 17.26
C SER A 181 4.03 4.33 18.27
N GLY A 182 5.23 4.80 18.65
CA GLY A 182 6.14 4.09 19.54
C GLY A 182 6.73 2.81 18.95
N ALA A 183 6.57 2.57 17.66
CA ALA A 183 7.11 1.39 16.99
C ALA A 183 8.65 1.44 16.98
N ALA A 184 9.30 0.42 17.58
CA ALA A 184 10.74 0.31 17.59
C ALA A 184 11.26 -0.19 16.24
N PRO A 185 12.29 0.45 15.65
CA PRO A 185 12.85 0.06 14.35
C PRO A 185 13.24 -1.42 14.30
N GLU A 186 13.84 -1.94 15.34
CA GLU A 186 14.30 -3.34 15.42
C GLU A 186 13.14 -4.32 15.33
N ARG A 187 11.98 -3.99 15.92
CA ARG A 187 10.77 -4.83 15.85
C ARG A 187 10.18 -4.86 14.45
N LEU A 188 10.16 -3.70 13.78
CA LEU A 188 9.69 -3.61 12.40
C LEU A 188 10.64 -4.33 11.43
N THR A 189 11.96 -4.22 11.64
CA THR A 189 12.95 -5.01 10.91
C THR A 189 12.75 -6.51 11.12
N ALA A 190 12.50 -6.95 12.37
CA ALA A 190 12.22 -8.35 12.66
C ALA A 190 10.93 -8.85 11.99
N ALA A 191 9.89 -8.00 11.88
CA ALA A 191 8.65 -8.32 11.16
C ALA A 191 8.92 -8.50 9.65
N ILE A 192 9.75 -7.64 9.06
CA ILE A 192 10.21 -7.76 7.66
C ILE A 192 11.01 -9.08 7.48
N ASP A 193 12.00 -9.33 8.32
CA ASP A 193 12.84 -10.53 8.25
C ASP A 193 12.00 -11.81 8.36
N THR A 194 11.00 -11.80 9.24
CA THR A 194 10.06 -12.93 9.41
C THR A 194 9.26 -13.17 8.13
N ALA A 195 8.72 -12.13 7.51
CA ALA A 195 7.98 -12.25 6.26
C ALA A 195 8.88 -12.71 5.11
N LEU A 196 10.10 -12.17 4.99
CA LEU A 196 11.09 -12.58 3.97
C LEU A 196 11.47 -14.06 4.09
N ALA A 197 11.61 -14.57 5.31
CA ALA A 197 11.93 -15.98 5.56
C ALA A 197 10.81 -16.93 5.09
N LEU A 198 9.58 -16.45 4.96
CA LEU A 198 8.41 -17.22 4.52
C LEU A 198 8.21 -17.22 2.99
N ARG A 199 9.14 -16.67 2.22
CA ARG A 199 9.05 -16.66 0.75
C ARG A 199 8.67 -18.02 0.13
N PRO A 200 9.22 -19.18 0.57
CA PRO A 200 8.80 -20.49 0.05
C PRO A 200 7.31 -20.78 0.28
N ALA A 201 6.76 -20.35 1.42
CA ALA A 201 5.32 -20.51 1.72
C ALA A 201 4.46 -19.61 0.81
N PHE A 202 4.93 -18.40 0.48
CA PHE A 202 4.27 -17.53 -0.51
C PHE A 202 4.30 -18.11 -1.91
N ALA A 203 5.40 -18.77 -2.32
CA ALA A 203 5.46 -19.48 -3.59
C ALA A 203 4.45 -20.65 -3.65
N ASP A 204 4.28 -21.40 -2.55
CA ASP A 204 3.25 -22.44 -2.44
C ASP A 204 1.84 -21.84 -2.49
N ALA A 205 1.60 -20.72 -1.80
CA ALA A 205 0.35 -19.99 -1.82
C ALA A 205 0.01 -19.49 -3.24
N ALA A 206 0.97 -18.90 -3.93
CA ALA A 206 0.80 -18.44 -5.30
C ALA A 206 0.40 -19.59 -6.24
N ARG A 207 1.05 -20.75 -6.16
CA ARG A 207 0.69 -21.94 -6.96
C ARG A 207 -0.75 -22.41 -6.72
N ARG A 208 -1.27 -22.25 -5.50
CA ARG A 208 -2.66 -22.64 -5.16
C ARG A 208 -3.71 -21.74 -5.77
N ILE A 209 -3.42 -20.45 -5.96
CA ILE A 209 -4.40 -19.43 -6.34
C ILE A 209 -4.20 -18.86 -7.75
N HIS A 210 -3.05 -19.06 -8.38
CA HIS A 210 -2.72 -18.47 -9.69
C HIS A 210 -3.64 -18.92 -10.84
N GLY A 211 -4.32 -20.05 -10.70
CA GLY A 211 -5.28 -20.55 -11.69
C GLY A 211 -6.60 -19.76 -11.73
N GLY A 212 -6.85 -18.91 -10.73
CA GLY A 212 -8.04 -18.06 -10.69
C GLY A 212 -8.00 -16.98 -11.77
N ARG A 213 -9.14 -16.76 -12.44
CA ARG A 213 -9.31 -15.64 -13.38
C ARG A 213 -9.55 -14.33 -12.65
N ARG A 214 -9.86 -14.39 -11.37
CA ARG A 214 -10.07 -13.26 -10.46
C ARG A 214 -9.60 -13.64 -9.07
N ILE A 215 -8.97 -12.69 -8.39
CA ILE A 215 -8.57 -12.85 -6.99
C ILE A 215 -9.32 -11.82 -6.14
N LEU A 216 -10.04 -12.30 -5.13
CA LEU A 216 -10.58 -11.45 -4.08
C LEU A 216 -9.57 -11.34 -2.95
N THR A 217 -9.40 -10.16 -2.42
CA THR A 217 -8.58 -9.92 -1.23
C THR A 217 -9.45 -9.35 -0.12
N CYS A 218 -9.21 -9.72 1.13
CA CYS A 218 -10.00 -9.18 2.22
C CYS A 218 -9.23 -9.11 3.55
N GLY A 219 -9.75 -8.29 4.45
CA GLY A 219 -9.22 -8.09 5.79
C GLY A 219 -10.13 -7.24 6.65
N LEU A 220 -9.74 -7.05 7.91
CA LEU A 220 -10.40 -6.20 8.89
C LEU A 220 -9.40 -5.13 9.38
N GLY A 221 -9.85 -3.89 9.64
CA GLY A 221 -8.95 -2.84 10.15
C GLY A 221 -7.76 -2.56 9.24
N ALA A 222 -6.53 -2.65 9.77
CA ALA A 222 -5.29 -2.47 9.00
C ALA A 222 -5.09 -3.56 7.93
N ASP A 223 -5.56 -4.78 8.18
CA ASP A 223 -5.53 -5.87 7.21
C ASP A 223 -6.34 -5.55 5.94
N PHE A 224 -7.40 -4.73 6.05
CA PHE A 224 -8.15 -4.29 4.87
C PHE A 224 -7.32 -3.31 4.01
N VAL A 225 -6.51 -2.46 4.63
CA VAL A 225 -5.58 -1.56 3.91
C VAL A 225 -4.58 -2.41 3.09
N THR A 226 -4.00 -3.41 3.75
CA THR A 226 -3.08 -4.36 3.11
C THR A 226 -3.77 -5.16 1.98
N ALA A 227 -5.02 -5.56 2.19
CA ALA A 227 -5.80 -6.25 1.17
C ALA A 227 -6.06 -5.37 -0.07
N ARG A 228 -6.29 -4.07 0.11
CA ARG A 228 -6.43 -3.12 -1.00
C ARG A 228 -5.14 -2.99 -1.81
N GLU A 229 -4.00 -2.86 -1.11
CA GLU A 229 -2.71 -2.80 -1.79
C GLU A 229 -2.39 -4.11 -2.51
N LEU A 230 -2.68 -5.28 -1.92
CA LEU A 230 -2.50 -6.56 -2.59
C LEU A 230 -3.32 -6.65 -3.90
N ALA A 231 -4.58 -6.20 -3.88
CA ALA A 231 -5.40 -6.23 -5.09
C ALA A 231 -4.75 -5.41 -6.22
N LEU A 232 -4.29 -4.20 -5.93
CA LEU A 232 -3.57 -3.36 -6.89
C LEU A 232 -2.30 -4.04 -7.40
N LYS A 233 -1.48 -4.59 -6.49
CA LYS A 233 -0.21 -5.24 -6.85
C LYS A 233 -0.41 -6.50 -7.70
N ILE A 234 -1.47 -7.27 -7.46
CA ILE A 234 -1.83 -8.43 -8.30
C ILE A 234 -2.16 -7.97 -9.73
N GLU A 235 -2.92 -6.88 -9.88
CA GLU A 235 -3.25 -6.34 -11.20
C GLU A 235 -2.02 -5.81 -11.92
N GLU A 236 -1.15 -5.08 -11.23
CA GLU A 236 0.09 -4.52 -11.77
C GLU A 236 1.13 -5.61 -12.12
N GLY A 237 1.39 -6.53 -11.18
CA GLY A 237 2.48 -7.50 -11.29
C GLY A 237 2.10 -8.77 -12.01
N ALA A 238 0.98 -9.39 -11.64
CA ALA A 238 0.53 -10.68 -12.18
C ALA A 238 -0.52 -10.54 -13.29
N ARG A 239 -1.09 -9.35 -13.50
CA ARG A 239 -2.10 -9.05 -14.53
C ARG A 239 -3.38 -9.87 -14.40
N ILE A 240 -3.72 -10.22 -13.16
CA ILE A 240 -4.94 -10.93 -12.81
C ILE A 240 -5.91 -9.91 -12.21
N PRO A 241 -7.16 -9.79 -12.69
CA PRO A 241 -8.17 -8.93 -12.08
C PRO A 241 -8.33 -9.23 -10.59
N ALA A 242 -8.25 -8.20 -9.74
CA ALA A 242 -8.36 -8.36 -8.30
C ALA A 242 -9.24 -7.28 -7.66
N ASN A 243 -9.93 -7.62 -6.59
CA ASN A 243 -10.80 -6.71 -5.87
C ASN A 243 -10.66 -6.90 -4.36
N ALA A 244 -10.51 -5.80 -3.63
CA ALA A 244 -10.46 -5.83 -2.17
C ALA A 244 -11.84 -5.58 -1.55
N HIS A 245 -12.19 -6.37 -0.54
CA HIS A 245 -13.42 -6.24 0.22
C HIS A 245 -13.13 -6.31 1.72
N ARG A 246 -13.99 -5.69 2.53
CA ARG A 246 -13.96 -5.94 3.97
C ARG A 246 -14.44 -7.35 4.26
N LEU A 247 -13.84 -8.02 5.24
CA LEU A 247 -14.14 -9.43 5.60
C LEU A 247 -15.66 -9.68 5.70
N GLU A 248 -16.37 -8.88 6.45
CA GLU A 248 -17.83 -9.03 6.62
C GLU A 248 -18.61 -8.83 5.32
N THR A 249 -18.16 -7.89 4.48
CA THR A 249 -18.82 -7.58 3.20
C THR A 249 -18.73 -8.75 2.22
N VAL A 250 -17.66 -9.56 2.26
CA VAL A 250 -17.55 -10.78 1.45
C VAL A 250 -18.69 -11.74 1.78
N LEU A 251 -18.98 -11.95 3.07
CA LEU A 251 -20.04 -12.85 3.54
C LEU A 251 -21.45 -12.30 3.24
N HIS A 252 -21.60 -10.99 3.05
CA HIS A 252 -22.87 -10.31 2.81
C HIS A 252 -23.10 -9.96 1.33
N GLY A 253 -22.82 -10.90 0.42
CA GLY A 253 -23.24 -10.80 -0.98
C GLY A 253 -22.15 -11.12 -2.01
N HIS A 254 -20.88 -10.78 -1.78
CA HIS A 254 -19.85 -10.95 -2.82
C HIS A 254 -19.58 -12.42 -3.18
N LEU A 255 -19.81 -13.36 -2.27
CA LEU A 255 -19.70 -14.80 -2.56
C LEU A 255 -20.67 -15.27 -3.65
N ALA A 256 -21.82 -14.59 -3.81
CA ALA A 256 -22.78 -14.95 -4.87
C ALA A 256 -22.22 -14.77 -6.30
N GLY A 257 -21.19 -13.95 -6.47
CA GLY A 257 -20.50 -13.76 -7.75
C GLY A 257 -19.23 -14.58 -7.91
N CYS A 258 -19.02 -15.61 -7.08
CA CYS A 258 -17.77 -16.38 -7.03
C CYS A 258 -18.01 -17.83 -7.41
N ASP A 259 -17.16 -18.38 -8.28
CA ASP A 259 -17.15 -19.77 -8.70
C ASP A 259 -15.80 -20.42 -8.38
N ALA A 260 -15.80 -21.70 -8.05
CA ALA A 260 -14.61 -22.44 -7.64
C ALA A 260 -13.51 -22.53 -8.71
N ASP A 261 -13.87 -22.50 -9.99
CA ASP A 261 -12.97 -22.63 -11.14
C ASP A 261 -12.45 -21.28 -11.66
N THR A 262 -13.00 -20.17 -11.19
CA THR A 262 -12.65 -18.83 -11.70
C THR A 262 -12.17 -17.87 -10.62
N THR A 263 -12.47 -18.13 -9.34
CA THR A 263 -12.18 -17.23 -8.23
C THR A 263 -11.21 -17.86 -7.24
N ALA A 264 -10.25 -17.08 -6.76
CA ALA A 264 -9.46 -17.39 -5.57
C ALA A 264 -9.61 -16.27 -4.54
N LEU A 265 -9.30 -16.53 -3.27
CA LEU A 265 -9.39 -15.52 -2.21
C LEU A 265 -8.13 -15.51 -1.35
N VAL A 266 -7.67 -14.28 -1.04
CA VAL A 266 -6.58 -14.03 -0.07
C VAL A 266 -7.12 -13.20 1.08
N ARG A 267 -6.93 -13.67 2.31
CA ARG A 267 -7.32 -12.99 3.54
C ARG A 267 -6.11 -12.65 4.38
N PHE A 268 -6.08 -11.42 4.93
CA PHE A 268 -5.11 -11.02 5.96
C PHE A 268 -5.71 -11.18 7.36
N ALA A 269 -4.88 -11.57 8.31
CA ALA A 269 -5.22 -11.77 9.72
C ALA A 269 -4.02 -11.46 10.62
N LEU A 270 -3.51 -10.21 10.54
CA LEU A 270 -2.34 -9.70 11.27
C LEU A 270 -2.69 -8.60 12.27
N ASP A 271 -3.77 -7.82 12.04
CA ASP A 271 -4.15 -6.68 12.88
C ASP A 271 -4.54 -7.15 14.29
N PRO A 272 -3.80 -6.77 15.35
CA PRO A 272 -4.02 -7.24 16.71
C PRO A 272 -5.36 -6.77 17.29
N ARG A 273 -5.89 -5.64 16.83
CA ARG A 273 -7.11 -5.03 17.37
C ARG A 273 -8.38 -5.85 17.08
N GLY A 274 -8.34 -6.64 16.03
CA GLY A 274 -9.45 -7.46 15.58
C GLY A 274 -9.27 -8.96 15.80
N ALA A 275 -8.20 -9.42 16.45
CA ALA A 275 -7.78 -10.82 16.45
C ALA A 275 -8.90 -11.83 16.75
N GLY A 276 -9.71 -11.63 17.80
CA GLY A 276 -10.79 -12.53 18.16
C GLY A 276 -11.94 -12.54 17.16
N VAL A 277 -12.37 -11.37 16.69
CA VAL A 277 -13.45 -11.22 15.70
C VAL A 277 -12.96 -11.70 14.32
N ALA A 278 -11.74 -11.33 13.93
CA ALA A 278 -11.14 -11.76 12.66
C ALA A 278 -10.95 -13.28 12.61
N ALA A 279 -10.57 -13.92 13.72
CA ALA A 279 -10.45 -15.37 13.80
C ALA A 279 -11.83 -16.06 13.61
N THR A 280 -12.86 -15.60 14.33
CA THR A 280 -14.21 -16.20 14.25
C THR A 280 -14.81 -15.98 12.86
N ARG A 281 -14.89 -14.73 12.40
CA ARG A 281 -15.49 -14.41 11.09
C ARG A 281 -14.64 -14.90 9.93
N GLY A 282 -13.31 -14.95 10.10
CA GLY A 282 -12.41 -15.59 9.16
C GLY A 282 -12.66 -17.08 9.03
N GLY A 283 -12.91 -17.78 10.15
CA GLY A 283 -13.30 -19.19 10.15
C GLY A 283 -14.63 -19.43 9.45
N ASP A 284 -15.63 -18.55 9.66
CA ASP A 284 -16.92 -18.63 8.94
C ASP A 284 -16.71 -18.47 7.42
N LEU A 285 -15.86 -17.53 7.01
CA LEU A 285 -15.51 -17.33 5.60
C LEU A 285 -14.79 -18.56 5.03
N ASP A 286 -13.78 -19.08 5.73
CA ASP A 286 -13.04 -20.27 5.29
C ASP A 286 -13.96 -21.50 5.13
N ALA A 287 -14.93 -21.66 6.05
CA ALA A 287 -15.94 -22.69 5.96
C ALA A 287 -16.85 -22.51 4.72
N ALA A 288 -17.31 -21.28 4.47
CA ALA A 288 -18.13 -20.97 3.29
C ALA A 288 -17.38 -21.20 1.97
N LEU A 289 -16.12 -20.78 1.89
CA LEU A 289 -15.25 -21.00 0.73
C LEU A 289 -15.01 -22.49 0.50
N GLY A 290 -14.81 -23.27 1.58
CA GLY A 290 -14.65 -24.72 1.52
C GLY A 290 -15.89 -25.45 0.97
N VAL A 291 -17.11 -25.00 1.33
CA VAL A 291 -18.36 -25.55 0.79
C VAL A 291 -18.50 -25.29 -0.70
N ILE A 292 -18.12 -24.08 -1.16
CA ILE A 292 -18.17 -23.73 -2.60
C ILE A 292 -17.01 -24.38 -3.36
N GLY A 293 -15.89 -24.68 -2.70
CA GLY A 293 -14.66 -25.19 -3.31
C GLY A 293 -13.71 -24.10 -3.82
N ILE A 294 -13.84 -22.85 -3.34
CA ILE A 294 -12.98 -21.72 -3.75
C ILE A 294 -11.60 -21.87 -3.08
N PRO A 295 -10.49 -21.89 -3.85
CA PRO A 295 -9.15 -21.89 -3.27
C PRO A 295 -8.89 -20.59 -2.50
N SER A 296 -8.36 -20.74 -1.27
CA SER A 296 -8.07 -19.59 -0.42
C SER A 296 -6.70 -19.70 0.25
N VAL A 297 -6.16 -18.52 0.60
CA VAL A 297 -4.93 -18.35 1.39
C VAL A 297 -5.21 -17.35 2.51
N THR A 298 -4.84 -17.71 3.74
CA THR A 298 -4.83 -16.77 4.87
C THR A 298 -3.39 -16.39 5.19
N ILE A 299 -3.07 -15.10 5.04
CA ILE A 299 -1.81 -14.50 5.47
C ILE A 299 -1.94 -14.16 6.95
N GLY A 300 -1.28 -14.94 7.78
CA GLY A 300 -1.36 -14.97 9.24
C GLY A 300 -0.82 -16.28 9.77
N GLU A 301 -1.28 -16.75 10.93
CA GLU A 301 -0.83 -18.01 11.55
C GLU A 301 -0.82 -19.22 10.60
N PRO A 302 -1.80 -19.43 9.72
CA PRO A 302 -1.78 -20.55 8.79
C PRO A 302 -0.61 -20.55 7.82
N LEU A 303 -0.01 -19.38 7.55
CA LEU A 303 1.17 -19.22 6.70
C LEU A 303 2.47 -19.13 7.52
N GLY A 304 2.41 -19.14 8.85
CA GLY A 304 3.55 -19.03 9.75
C GLY A 304 3.82 -17.60 10.28
N LEU A 305 2.91 -16.65 10.06
CA LEU A 305 2.98 -15.31 10.61
C LEU A 305 2.10 -15.21 11.86
N ALA A 306 2.70 -15.03 13.02
CA ALA A 306 1.96 -14.74 14.23
C ALA A 306 1.22 -13.39 14.11
N PRO A 307 0.10 -13.19 14.85
CA PRO A 307 -0.52 -11.89 14.97
C PRO A 307 0.50 -10.85 15.43
N ALA A 308 0.45 -9.66 14.85
CA ALA A 308 1.35 -8.57 15.21
C ALA A 308 1.05 -8.05 16.63
N GLU A 309 2.03 -7.39 17.26
CA GLU A 309 1.83 -6.78 18.59
C GLU A 309 1.33 -5.33 18.49
N SER A 310 1.46 -4.72 17.29
CA SER A 310 0.99 -3.36 17.01
C SER A 310 0.44 -3.23 15.60
N VAL A 311 -0.34 -2.15 15.36
CA VAL A 311 -0.84 -1.81 14.02
C VAL A 311 0.30 -1.54 13.03
N ALA A 312 1.38 -0.91 13.49
CA ALA A 312 2.56 -0.66 12.66
C ALA A 312 3.23 -1.96 12.20
N GLU A 313 3.40 -2.92 13.11
CA GLU A 313 3.93 -4.24 12.76
C GLU A 313 3.02 -5.00 11.80
N ALA A 314 1.69 -4.96 12.01
CA ALA A 314 0.72 -5.60 11.13
C ALA A 314 0.80 -5.03 9.70
N LEU A 315 0.88 -3.71 9.57
CA LEU A 315 0.99 -3.03 8.28
C LEU A 315 2.31 -3.36 7.57
N VAL A 316 3.43 -3.35 8.29
CA VAL A 316 4.76 -3.64 7.72
C VAL A 316 4.88 -5.13 7.33
N ALA A 317 4.51 -6.06 8.23
CA ALA A 317 4.51 -7.48 7.91
C ALA A 317 3.56 -7.81 6.75
N GLY A 318 2.39 -7.18 6.75
CA GLY A 318 1.41 -7.30 5.67
C GLY A 318 1.94 -6.78 4.34
N ALA A 319 2.65 -5.64 4.34
CA ALA A 319 3.25 -5.04 3.16
C ALA A 319 4.28 -5.98 2.50
N VAL A 320 5.23 -6.50 3.25
CA VAL A 320 6.21 -7.46 2.72
C VAL A 320 5.54 -8.74 2.24
N SER A 321 4.53 -9.21 2.98
CA SER A 321 3.78 -10.43 2.63
C SER A 321 3.03 -10.29 1.31
N LEU A 322 2.33 -9.17 1.09
CA LEU A 322 1.61 -8.93 -0.15
C LEU A 322 2.55 -8.82 -1.35
N GLN A 323 3.70 -8.20 -1.17
CA GLN A 323 4.72 -8.03 -2.21
C GLN A 323 5.34 -9.38 -2.60
N LEU A 324 5.69 -10.22 -1.62
CA LEU A 324 6.18 -11.58 -1.87
C LEU A 324 5.14 -12.42 -2.61
N LEU A 325 3.87 -12.37 -2.20
CA LEU A 325 2.80 -13.08 -2.90
C LEU A 325 2.63 -12.57 -4.34
N THR A 326 2.67 -11.27 -4.54
CA THR A 326 2.61 -10.65 -5.88
C THR A 326 3.78 -11.10 -6.76
N LEU A 327 5.00 -11.08 -6.23
CA LEU A 327 6.20 -11.52 -6.95
C LEU A 327 6.08 -12.99 -7.38
N GLU A 328 5.63 -13.86 -6.48
CA GLU A 328 5.47 -15.28 -6.78
C GLU A 328 4.27 -15.55 -7.74
N LEU A 329 3.22 -14.74 -7.70
CA LEU A 329 2.16 -14.75 -8.70
C LEU A 329 2.66 -14.29 -10.08
N ALA A 330 3.49 -13.24 -10.14
CA ALA A 330 4.12 -12.79 -11.37
C ALA A 330 5.04 -13.87 -11.96
N HIS A 331 5.82 -14.56 -11.12
CA HIS A 331 6.62 -15.73 -11.54
C HIS A 331 5.73 -16.85 -12.13
N ALA A 332 4.64 -17.19 -11.46
CA ALA A 332 3.72 -18.23 -11.92
C ALA A 332 3.00 -17.84 -13.21
N ALA A 333 2.68 -16.57 -13.39
CA ALA A 333 2.07 -16.01 -14.60
C ALA A 333 3.05 -15.77 -15.73
N GLY A 334 4.37 -15.80 -15.47
CA GLY A 334 5.41 -15.48 -16.45
C GLY A 334 5.42 -14.00 -16.88
N THR A 335 5.01 -13.10 -15.99
CA THR A 335 4.94 -11.64 -16.24
C THR A 335 6.13 -10.91 -15.65
N ASN A 336 6.48 -9.76 -16.23
CA ASN A 336 7.41 -8.81 -15.63
C ASN A 336 6.60 -7.80 -14.79
N PRO A 337 6.79 -7.74 -13.45
CA PRO A 337 6.06 -6.80 -12.60
C PRO A 337 6.59 -5.37 -12.71
N ASP A 338 7.88 -5.19 -13.03
CA ASP A 338 8.58 -3.91 -12.88
C ASP A 338 8.00 -2.78 -13.73
N LEU A 339 7.51 -3.10 -14.94
CA LEU A 339 7.01 -2.12 -15.91
C LEU A 339 5.49 -1.94 -15.87
N ILE A 340 4.78 -2.63 -14.99
CA ILE A 340 3.30 -2.61 -14.91
C ILE A 340 2.65 -2.66 -16.31
N ARG A 341 3.14 -3.61 -17.13
CA ARG A 341 2.70 -3.89 -18.50
C ARG A 341 3.06 -2.83 -19.55
N ARG A 342 3.86 -1.79 -19.23
CA ARG A 342 4.25 -0.75 -20.21
C ARG A 342 5.29 -1.22 -21.23
N GLU A 343 5.82 -2.43 -21.15
CA GLU A 343 6.56 -3.09 -22.24
C GLU A 343 5.66 -3.39 -23.45
N GLU A 344 4.34 -3.47 -23.26
CA GLU A 344 3.36 -3.60 -24.33
C GLU A 344 2.97 -2.21 -24.87
N ARG A 345 3.02 -2.05 -26.22
CA ARG A 345 2.77 -0.77 -26.89
C ARG A 345 1.43 -0.12 -26.51
N ALA A 346 0.35 -0.92 -26.49
CA ALA A 346 -0.98 -0.39 -26.17
C ALA A 346 -1.07 0.23 -24.76
N TYR A 347 -0.37 -0.35 -23.77
CA TYR A 347 -0.35 0.16 -22.40
C TYR A 347 0.54 1.39 -22.23
N ARG A 348 1.64 1.48 -23.01
CA ARG A 348 2.44 2.73 -23.07
C ARG A 348 1.64 3.87 -23.70
N GLU A 349 0.98 3.62 -24.84
CA GLU A 349 0.16 4.62 -25.51
C GLU A 349 -1.03 5.06 -24.63
N ALA A 350 -1.65 4.13 -23.87
CA ALA A 350 -2.71 4.46 -22.94
C ALA A 350 -2.21 5.34 -21.77
N ALA A 351 -1.03 5.03 -21.21
CA ALA A 351 -0.42 5.85 -20.16
C ALA A 351 -0.11 7.26 -20.68
N ALA A 352 0.55 7.36 -21.83
CA ALA A 352 0.84 8.65 -22.46
C ALA A 352 -0.43 9.47 -22.75
N ALA A 353 -1.50 8.83 -23.20
CA ALA A 353 -2.78 9.50 -23.44
C ALA A 353 -3.41 10.04 -22.14
N ALA A 354 -3.25 9.32 -21.01
CA ALA A 354 -3.73 9.77 -19.72
C ALA A 354 -2.93 10.96 -19.18
N GLU A 355 -1.62 11.03 -19.45
CA GLU A 355 -0.76 12.14 -19.04
C GLU A 355 -0.98 13.40 -19.89
N HIS A 356 -1.28 13.27 -21.19
CA HIS A 356 -1.47 14.40 -22.10
C HIS A 356 -2.82 15.11 -21.94
N ALA A 357 -3.78 14.55 -21.20
CA ALA A 357 -5.01 15.24 -20.83
C ALA A 357 -4.77 16.45 -19.89
N ASP A 358 -3.52 16.76 -19.59
CA ASP A 358 -3.06 17.82 -18.69
C ASP A 358 -2.70 19.13 -19.39
N GLY A 359 -2.95 19.26 -20.70
CA GLY A 359 -2.70 20.46 -21.50
C GLY A 359 -3.75 21.57 -21.32
#